data_c1c81c74fcfa9d63412a850259505379
#
_entry.id   c1c81c74fcfa9d63412a850259505379
#
_cell.length_a   1.000
_cell.length_b   1.000
_cell.length_c   1.000
_cell.angle_alpha   90.00
_cell.angle_beta   90.00
_cell.angle_gamma   90.00
#
_symmetry.space_group_name_H-M   'P 1'
#
loop_
_entity.id
_entity.type
_entity.pdbx_description
1 polymer ?
#
loop_
_entity_poly.entity_id
_entity_poly.type
_entity_poly.pdbx_seq_one_letter_code
_entity_poly.pdbx_strand_id
1 'polypeptide(L)'
;ISSRRTKEASEIYAEIGGKSPILEITNNQAEALQKELENKGIENKVFVCMRYWHPMTPEVVAKVKKYNPDKIFLLPLYPQYSTTTTKSSLDAWFKEAQVQELNSKTKYTCCYPYDTKLIKAHQKLIQDKINQVKDKKVRVLFSAHSLPVSIIKKGDPYQWQVEQTVNAVMQGIHGYEDHVLAYQSKVTPV
;
A
#
# COMPACT_ATOMS: atom_id res chain seq x y z
N ILE A 1 -5.93 -7.39 26.81
CA ILE A 1 -5.32 -6.30 25.98
C ILE A 1 -6.35 -5.84 24.92
N SER A 2 -7.11 -6.75 24.30
CA SER A 2 -8.02 -6.36 23.20
C SER A 2 -9.20 -5.49 23.66
N SER A 3 -9.86 -5.77 24.77
CA SER A 3 -11.07 -5.06 25.21
C SER A 3 -10.85 -3.58 25.59
N ARG A 4 -9.70 -3.21 26.17
CA ARG A 4 -9.37 -1.78 26.45
C ARG A 4 -9.12 -0.96 25.18
N ARG A 5 -8.48 -1.56 24.16
CA ARG A 5 -8.21 -0.89 22.89
C ARG A 5 -9.43 -0.80 21.97
N THR A 6 -10.42 -1.67 22.15
CA THR A 6 -11.63 -1.69 21.30
C THR A 6 -12.43 -0.39 21.43
N LYS A 7 -12.64 0.10 22.66
CA LYS A 7 -13.41 1.33 22.88
C LYS A 7 -12.71 2.55 22.27
N GLU A 8 -11.44 2.74 22.58
CA GLU A 8 -10.62 3.84 22.05
C GLU A 8 -10.53 3.79 20.51
N ALA A 9 -10.31 2.61 19.93
CA ALA A 9 -10.31 2.43 18.48
C ALA A 9 -11.68 2.74 17.87
N SER A 10 -12.80 2.33 18.50
CA SER A 10 -14.14 2.64 18.01
C SER A 10 -14.43 4.13 18.03
N GLU A 11 -13.99 4.86 19.05
CA GLU A 11 -14.13 6.31 19.15
C GLU A 11 -13.35 7.01 18.01
N ILE A 12 -12.11 6.61 17.77
CA ILE A 12 -11.28 7.13 16.66
C ILE A 12 -11.93 6.83 15.30
N TYR A 13 -12.42 5.59 15.10
CA TYR A 13 -13.08 5.24 13.85
C TYR A 13 -14.42 5.95 13.66
N ALA A 14 -15.13 6.33 14.72
CA ALA A 14 -16.37 7.11 14.63
C ALA A 14 -16.15 8.47 13.94
N GLU A 15 -14.98 9.09 14.15
CA GLU A 15 -14.61 10.36 13.50
C GLU A 15 -14.45 10.27 11.98
N ILE A 16 -14.19 9.06 11.45
CA ILE A 16 -13.99 8.80 10.02
C ILE A 16 -15.10 7.92 9.41
N GLY A 17 -16.30 7.90 10.02
CA GLY A 17 -17.45 7.17 9.51
C GLY A 17 -17.64 5.76 10.09
N GLY A 18 -17.01 5.44 11.22
CA GLY A 18 -17.23 4.22 12.00
C GLY A 18 -16.50 2.97 11.50
N LYS A 19 -15.76 3.07 10.37
CA LYS A 19 -15.00 1.96 9.78
C LYS A 19 -13.81 2.45 8.95
N SER A 20 -12.83 1.58 8.72
CA SER A 20 -11.77 1.86 7.75
C SER A 20 -12.33 1.91 6.32
N PRO A 21 -12.04 2.94 5.52
CA PRO A 21 -12.45 3.02 4.13
C PRO A 21 -11.57 2.16 3.20
N ILE A 22 -10.60 1.44 3.74
CA ILE A 22 -9.54 0.76 2.95
C ILE A 22 -10.11 -0.21 1.91
N LEU A 23 -11.12 -1.01 2.27
CA LEU A 23 -11.67 -2.00 1.35
C LEU A 23 -12.43 -1.33 0.20
N GLU A 24 -13.24 -0.32 0.49
CA GLU A 24 -13.98 0.46 -0.50
C GLU A 24 -13.03 1.15 -1.48
N ILE A 25 -12.03 1.85 -0.95
CA ILE A 25 -11.00 2.52 -1.76
C ILE A 25 -10.23 1.51 -2.62
N THR A 26 -9.86 0.37 -2.05
CA THR A 26 -9.13 -0.67 -2.80
C THR A 26 -9.98 -1.29 -3.90
N ASN A 27 -11.28 -1.49 -3.68
CA ASN A 27 -12.19 -1.95 -4.72
C ASN A 27 -12.31 -0.93 -5.86
N ASN A 28 -12.46 0.36 -5.55
CA ASN A 28 -12.48 1.41 -6.56
C ASN A 28 -11.18 1.46 -7.38
N GLN A 29 -10.03 1.25 -6.74
CA GLN A 29 -8.74 1.14 -7.44
C GLN A 29 -8.69 -0.09 -8.35
N ALA A 30 -9.20 -1.24 -7.89
CA ALA A 30 -9.26 -2.46 -8.68
C ALA A 30 -10.15 -2.32 -9.92
N GLU A 31 -11.32 -1.70 -9.77
CA GLU A 31 -12.24 -1.40 -10.88
C GLU A 31 -11.62 -0.45 -11.90
N ALA A 32 -10.96 0.62 -11.42
CA ALA A 32 -10.26 1.56 -12.28
C ALA A 32 -9.11 0.89 -13.05
N LEU A 33 -8.34 0.01 -12.39
CA LEU A 33 -7.28 -0.75 -13.02
C LEU A 33 -7.84 -1.71 -14.07
N GLN A 34 -8.90 -2.45 -13.74
CA GLN A 34 -9.54 -3.37 -14.67
C GLN A 34 -10.01 -2.65 -15.93
N LYS A 35 -10.70 -1.52 -15.78
CA LYS A 35 -11.17 -0.70 -16.90
C LYS A 35 -10.03 -0.17 -17.75
N GLU A 36 -8.93 0.28 -17.13
CA GLU A 36 -7.76 0.77 -17.87
C GLU A 36 -7.06 -0.34 -18.68
N LEU A 37 -7.03 -1.56 -18.16
CA LEU A 37 -6.51 -2.72 -18.88
C LEU A 37 -7.42 -3.12 -20.05
N GLU A 38 -8.74 -3.11 -19.85
CA GLU A 38 -9.75 -3.35 -20.90
C GLU A 38 -9.63 -2.31 -22.03
N ASN A 39 -9.45 -1.02 -21.70
CA ASN A 39 -9.24 0.04 -22.68
C ASN A 39 -7.97 -0.16 -23.52
N LYS A 40 -7.00 -0.92 -23.01
CA LYS A 40 -5.77 -1.32 -23.73
C LYS A 40 -5.93 -2.64 -24.50
N GLY A 41 -7.13 -3.20 -24.57
CA GLY A 41 -7.41 -4.48 -25.24
C GLY A 41 -6.87 -5.70 -24.49
N ILE A 42 -6.60 -5.58 -23.19
CA ILE A 42 -6.12 -6.68 -22.36
C ILE A 42 -7.34 -7.33 -21.68
N GLU A 43 -7.64 -8.57 -22.08
CA GLU A 43 -8.61 -9.38 -21.34
C GLU A 43 -8.09 -9.65 -19.92
N ASN A 44 -8.87 -9.26 -18.92
CA ASN A 44 -8.41 -9.33 -17.54
C ASN A 44 -9.57 -9.44 -16.54
N LYS A 45 -9.21 -9.86 -15.32
CA LYS A 45 -10.04 -9.79 -14.14
C LYS A 45 -9.19 -9.38 -12.96
N VAL A 46 -9.56 -8.29 -12.31
CA VAL A 46 -8.84 -7.81 -11.10
C VAL A 46 -9.53 -8.35 -9.86
N PHE A 47 -8.74 -8.93 -8.95
CA PHE A 47 -9.19 -9.44 -7.65
C PHE A 47 -8.46 -8.69 -6.54
N VAL A 48 -9.22 -8.19 -5.57
CA VAL A 48 -8.64 -7.64 -4.33
C VAL A 48 -8.32 -8.78 -3.39
N CYS A 49 -7.09 -8.78 -2.85
CA CYS A 49 -6.63 -9.76 -1.87
C CYS A 49 -6.00 -9.01 -0.70
N MET A 50 -6.57 -9.17 0.49
CA MET A 50 -6.10 -8.52 1.70
C MET A 50 -5.24 -9.47 2.53
N ARG A 51 -4.18 -8.93 3.20
CA ARG A 51 -3.30 -9.75 4.03
C ARG A 51 -3.87 -10.01 5.43
N TYR A 52 -4.54 -9.01 5.99
CA TYR A 52 -5.01 -9.02 7.39
C TYR A 52 -6.49 -8.67 7.55
N TRP A 53 -7.24 -8.65 6.45
CA TRP A 53 -8.67 -8.39 6.41
C TRP A 53 -9.31 -9.12 5.22
N HIS A 54 -10.63 -9.11 5.14
CA HIS A 54 -11.37 -9.72 4.02
C HIS A 54 -11.36 -8.83 2.76
N PRO A 55 -11.30 -9.46 1.58
CA PRO A 55 -11.18 -10.91 1.32
C PRO A 55 -9.76 -11.42 1.61
N MET A 56 -9.69 -12.50 2.39
CA MET A 56 -8.43 -13.15 2.77
C MET A 56 -7.83 -13.97 1.62
N THR A 57 -6.52 -14.25 1.69
CA THR A 57 -5.79 -14.97 0.64
C THR A 57 -6.44 -16.31 0.24
N PRO A 58 -6.90 -17.20 1.15
CA PRO A 58 -7.55 -18.45 0.76
C PRO A 58 -8.82 -18.26 -0.07
N GLU A 59 -9.64 -17.28 0.32
CA GLU A 59 -10.89 -16.93 -0.38
C GLU A 59 -10.60 -16.45 -1.81
N VAL A 60 -9.55 -15.66 -1.98
CA VAL A 60 -9.19 -15.06 -3.28
C VAL A 60 -8.54 -16.09 -4.18
N VAL A 61 -7.65 -16.93 -3.66
CA VAL A 61 -7.04 -18.03 -4.44
C VAL A 61 -8.13 -18.97 -4.99
N ALA A 62 -9.14 -19.32 -4.18
CA ALA A 62 -10.28 -20.13 -4.65
C ALA A 62 -11.06 -19.45 -5.79
N LYS A 63 -11.31 -18.14 -5.69
CA LYS A 63 -11.98 -17.37 -6.74
C LYS A 63 -11.15 -17.31 -8.03
N VAL A 64 -9.84 -17.09 -7.91
CA VAL A 64 -8.92 -17.04 -9.05
C VAL A 64 -8.81 -18.42 -9.70
N LYS A 65 -8.72 -19.50 -8.91
CA LYS A 65 -8.74 -20.87 -9.43
C LYS A 65 -10.02 -21.16 -10.22
N LYS A 66 -11.19 -20.74 -9.71
CA LYS A 66 -12.48 -20.89 -10.41
C LYS A 66 -12.52 -20.08 -11.71
N TYR A 67 -11.90 -18.90 -11.74
CA TYR A 67 -11.78 -18.08 -12.95
C TYR A 67 -10.86 -18.69 -14.00
N ASN A 68 -9.89 -19.50 -13.57
CA ASN A 68 -8.95 -20.27 -14.38
C ASN A 68 -8.15 -19.42 -15.38
N PRO A 69 -7.37 -18.43 -14.93
CA PRO A 69 -6.59 -17.58 -15.83
C PRO A 69 -5.33 -18.29 -16.34
N ASP A 70 -4.88 -17.95 -17.55
CA ASP A 70 -3.59 -18.41 -18.08
C ASP A 70 -2.40 -17.85 -17.29
N LYS A 71 -2.53 -16.61 -16.83
CA LYS A 71 -1.47 -15.87 -16.13
C LYS A 71 -2.06 -15.07 -14.98
N ILE A 72 -1.29 -15.00 -13.89
CA ILE A 72 -1.59 -14.19 -12.73
C ILE A 72 -0.49 -13.14 -12.56
N PHE A 73 -0.87 -11.91 -12.25
CA PHE A 73 0.05 -10.85 -11.88
C PHE A 73 -0.30 -10.30 -10.50
N LEU A 74 0.60 -10.47 -9.53
CA LEU A 74 0.42 -9.93 -8.18
C LEU A 74 0.99 -8.52 -8.11
N LEU A 75 0.14 -7.56 -7.76
CA LEU A 75 0.50 -6.16 -7.55
C LEU A 75 0.29 -5.78 -6.08
N PRO A 76 1.31 -5.92 -5.23
CA PRO A 76 1.23 -5.40 -3.87
C PRO A 76 1.08 -3.88 -3.87
N LEU A 77 0.07 -3.36 -3.17
CA LEU A 77 -0.12 -1.91 -3.02
C LEU A 77 0.76 -1.33 -1.91
N TYR A 78 1.97 -1.85 -1.80
CA TYR A 78 3.06 -1.38 -0.95
C TYR A 78 4.19 -0.91 -1.86
N PRO A 79 4.30 0.40 -2.16
CA PRO A 79 5.36 0.90 -3.05
C PRO A 79 6.77 0.55 -2.56
N GLN A 80 6.96 0.56 -1.24
CA GLN A 80 8.19 0.17 -0.58
C GLN A 80 8.12 -1.29 -0.12
N TYR A 81 9.17 -2.04 -0.41
CA TYR A 81 9.28 -3.42 0.04
C TYR A 81 9.56 -3.50 1.54
N SER A 82 8.92 -4.46 2.19
CA SER A 82 9.30 -4.96 3.50
C SER A 82 9.03 -6.46 3.61
N THR A 83 9.82 -7.14 4.43
CA THR A 83 9.59 -8.53 4.82
C THR A 83 8.25 -8.69 5.56
N THR A 84 7.78 -7.62 6.22
CA THR A 84 6.53 -7.61 6.99
C THR A 84 5.28 -7.30 6.14
N THR A 85 5.45 -6.79 4.94
CA THR A 85 4.35 -6.43 4.03
C THR A 85 4.41 -7.22 2.73
N THR A 86 5.20 -6.79 1.75
CA THR A 86 5.27 -7.41 0.43
C THR A 86 5.64 -8.89 0.53
N LYS A 87 6.76 -9.22 1.24
CA LYS A 87 7.16 -10.62 1.39
C LYS A 87 6.06 -11.44 2.06
N SER A 88 5.52 -10.97 3.18
CA SER A 88 4.45 -11.66 3.91
C SER A 88 3.22 -11.94 3.04
N SER A 89 2.84 -10.99 2.17
CA SER A 89 1.70 -11.14 1.26
C SER A 89 2.00 -12.16 0.15
N LEU A 90 3.19 -12.10 -0.44
CA LEU A 90 3.61 -13.05 -1.47
C LEU A 90 3.76 -14.48 -0.92
N ASP A 91 4.38 -14.64 0.26
CA ASP A 91 4.51 -15.95 0.92
C ASP A 91 3.12 -16.57 1.20
N ALA A 92 2.16 -15.76 1.68
CA ALA A 92 0.79 -16.22 1.92
C ALA A 92 0.10 -16.64 0.62
N TRP A 93 0.28 -15.88 -0.47
CA TRP A 93 -0.27 -16.22 -1.78
C TRP A 93 0.29 -17.51 -2.32
N PHE A 94 1.61 -17.65 -2.39
CA PHE A 94 2.25 -18.84 -2.98
C PHE A 94 1.98 -20.11 -2.15
N LYS A 95 1.97 -19.99 -0.83
CA LYS A 95 1.57 -21.10 0.05
C LYS A 95 0.14 -21.56 -0.25
N GLU A 96 -0.79 -20.64 -0.34
CA GLU A 96 -2.19 -20.96 -0.56
C GLU A 96 -2.45 -21.45 -1.99
N ALA A 97 -1.79 -20.87 -2.99
CA ALA A 97 -1.84 -21.33 -4.36
C ALA A 97 -1.38 -22.78 -4.49
N GLN A 98 -0.32 -23.16 -3.75
CA GLN A 98 0.14 -24.55 -3.70
C GLN A 98 -0.88 -25.47 -3.03
N VAL A 99 -1.44 -25.08 -1.89
CA VAL A 99 -2.45 -25.86 -1.15
C VAL A 99 -3.69 -26.11 -2.01
N GLN A 100 -4.12 -25.12 -2.77
CA GLN A 100 -5.30 -25.22 -3.64
C GLN A 100 -4.97 -25.67 -5.07
N GLU A 101 -3.72 -26.05 -5.37
CA GLU A 101 -3.29 -26.50 -6.70
C GLU A 101 -3.60 -25.50 -7.81
N LEU A 102 -3.35 -24.21 -7.55
CA LEU A 102 -3.46 -23.16 -8.55
C LEU A 102 -2.17 -23.08 -9.36
N ASN A 103 -2.17 -23.66 -10.56
CA ASN A 103 -0.98 -23.88 -11.38
C ASN A 103 -0.72 -22.78 -12.42
N SER A 104 -1.56 -21.73 -12.48
CA SER A 104 -1.40 -20.63 -13.43
C SER A 104 -0.06 -19.91 -13.21
N LYS A 105 0.60 -19.55 -14.32
CA LYS A 105 1.89 -18.84 -14.27
C LYS A 105 1.77 -17.51 -13.55
N THR A 106 2.40 -17.41 -12.39
CA THR A 106 2.33 -16.21 -11.54
C THR A 106 3.59 -15.36 -11.67
N LYS A 107 3.39 -14.06 -11.92
CA LYS A 107 4.41 -13.01 -11.82
C LYS A 107 4.00 -12.01 -10.76
N TYR A 108 4.94 -11.21 -10.27
CA TYR A 108 4.65 -10.17 -9.28
C TYR A 108 5.59 -8.98 -9.42
N THR A 109 5.15 -7.83 -8.92
CA THR A 109 6.00 -6.66 -8.68
C THR A 109 6.53 -6.73 -7.24
N CYS A 110 7.85 -6.62 -7.08
CA CYS A 110 8.45 -6.56 -5.74
C CYS A 110 8.14 -5.24 -5.03
N CYS A 111 8.46 -4.14 -5.69
CA CYS A 111 8.35 -2.79 -5.16
C CYS A 111 8.50 -1.77 -6.30
N TYR A 112 8.06 -0.52 -6.04
CA TYR A 112 8.10 0.58 -7.01
C TYR A 112 8.26 1.95 -6.33
N PRO A 113 9.23 2.10 -5.39
CA PRO A 113 9.35 3.31 -4.56
C PRO A 113 9.71 4.57 -5.35
N TYR A 114 10.20 4.41 -6.58
CA TYR A 114 10.59 5.52 -7.47
C TYR A 114 9.80 5.54 -8.78
N ASP A 115 8.70 4.82 -8.86
CA ASP A 115 7.90 4.86 -10.09
C ASP A 115 7.52 6.29 -10.42
N THR A 116 7.85 6.73 -11.63
CA THR A 116 7.69 8.12 -12.04
C THR A 116 6.25 8.59 -11.97
N LYS A 117 5.28 7.73 -12.27
CA LYS A 117 3.86 8.10 -12.22
C LYS A 117 3.37 8.21 -10.79
N LEU A 118 3.82 7.30 -9.90
CA LEU A 118 3.53 7.37 -8.47
C LEU A 118 4.10 8.68 -7.88
N ILE A 119 5.37 8.99 -8.15
CA ILE A 119 6.01 10.23 -7.68
C ILE A 119 5.25 11.46 -8.18
N LYS A 120 4.92 11.53 -9.48
CA LYS A 120 4.16 12.65 -10.05
C LYS A 120 2.75 12.77 -9.43
N ALA A 121 2.10 11.66 -9.11
CA ALA A 121 0.80 11.68 -8.44
C ALA A 121 0.91 12.31 -7.03
N HIS A 122 1.91 11.91 -6.25
CA HIS A 122 2.19 12.53 -4.95
C HIS A 122 2.53 14.02 -5.09
N GLN A 123 3.41 14.37 -6.02
CA GLN A 123 3.78 15.75 -6.29
C GLN A 123 2.56 16.61 -6.60
N LYS A 124 1.68 16.14 -7.48
CA LYS A 124 0.45 16.85 -7.84
C LYS A 124 -0.44 17.09 -6.62
N LEU A 125 -0.72 16.05 -5.82
CA LEU A 125 -1.60 16.16 -4.65
C LEU A 125 -1.03 17.13 -3.60
N ILE A 126 0.27 17.08 -3.34
CA ILE A 126 0.94 17.97 -2.38
C ILE A 126 0.95 19.39 -2.91
N GLN A 127 1.35 19.60 -4.17
CA GLN A 127 1.42 20.93 -4.77
C GLN A 127 0.04 21.60 -4.84
N ASP A 128 -1.01 20.84 -5.17
CA ASP A 128 -2.39 21.34 -5.18
C ASP A 128 -2.81 21.84 -3.77
N LYS A 129 -2.36 21.16 -2.70
CA LYS A 129 -2.63 21.59 -1.32
C LYS A 129 -1.81 22.82 -0.92
N ILE A 130 -0.55 22.87 -1.27
CA ILE A 130 0.30 24.06 -1.03
C ILE A 130 -0.31 25.28 -1.72
N ASN A 131 -0.76 25.14 -2.96
CA ASN A 131 -1.36 26.23 -3.72
C ASN A 131 -2.66 26.77 -3.12
N GLN A 132 -3.39 25.94 -2.33
CA GLN A 132 -4.61 26.35 -1.62
C GLN A 132 -4.35 27.22 -0.38
N VAL A 133 -3.14 27.18 0.17
CA VAL A 133 -2.76 27.88 1.39
C VAL A 133 -1.71 28.96 1.14
N LYS A 134 -1.84 29.66 0.02
CA LYS A 134 -0.98 30.80 -0.36
C LYS A 134 -0.85 31.74 0.82
N ASP A 135 0.30 32.38 0.97
CA ASP A 135 0.64 33.32 2.02
C ASP A 135 0.86 32.70 3.43
N LYS A 136 0.89 31.37 3.53
CA LYS A 136 1.24 30.68 4.79
C LYS A 136 2.58 29.97 4.67
N LYS A 137 3.30 29.89 5.78
CA LYS A 137 4.46 29.02 5.90
C LYS A 137 3.98 27.57 5.92
N VAL A 138 4.42 26.78 4.97
CA VAL A 138 3.97 25.39 4.80
C VAL A 138 5.11 24.45 5.15
N ARG A 139 4.86 23.54 6.10
CA ARG A 139 5.69 22.36 6.34
C ARG A 139 5.00 21.13 5.77
N VAL A 140 5.70 20.35 4.97
CA VAL A 140 5.19 19.07 4.45
C VAL A 140 5.59 17.95 5.40
N LEU A 141 4.61 17.26 6.00
CA LEU A 141 4.85 16.14 6.89
C LEU A 141 4.56 14.82 6.17
N PHE A 142 5.60 14.02 5.96
CA PHE A 142 5.47 12.64 5.53
C PHE A 142 5.32 11.72 6.75
N SER A 143 4.25 10.93 6.77
CA SER A 143 3.98 9.99 7.86
C SER A 143 4.09 8.57 7.34
N ALA A 144 5.12 7.84 7.77
CA ALA A 144 5.36 6.46 7.44
C ALA A 144 5.11 5.55 8.66
N HIS A 145 4.75 4.29 8.41
CA HIS A 145 4.64 3.32 9.49
C HIS A 145 6.03 2.92 9.99
N SER A 146 6.23 2.84 11.29
CA SER A 146 7.51 2.38 11.85
C SER A 146 7.64 0.86 11.75
N LEU A 147 8.89 0.41 11.59
CA LEU A 147 9.26 -1.00 11.75
C LEU A 147 10.20 -1.15 12.96
N PRO A 148 10.19 -2.33 13.63
CA PRO A 148 11.19 -2.62 14.65
C PRO A 148 12.61 -2.47 14.10
N VAL A 149 13.49 -1.84 14.86
CA VAL A 149 14.91 -1.65 14.46
C VAL A 149 15.58 -2.98 14.13
N SER A 150 15.21 -4.07 14.80
CA SER A 150 15.73 -5.41 14.51
C SER A 150 15.42 -5.89 13.09
N ILE A 151 14.30 -5.47 12.49
CA ILE A 151 13.95 -5.78 11.09
C ILE A 151 14.89 -5.02 10.15
N ILE A 152 15.07 -3.72 10.39
CA ILE A 152 15.97 -2.87 9.58
C ILE A 152 17.42 -3.37 9.67
N LYS A 153 17.90 -3.70 10.88
CA LYS A 153 19.25 -4.27 11.08
C LYS A 153 19.48 -5.62 10.38
N LYS A 154 18.41 -6.36 10.07
CA LYS A 154 18.47 -7.59 9.26
C LYS A 154 18.48 -7.33 7.76
N GLY A 155 18.57 -6.07 7.32
CA GLY A 155 18.68 -5.70 5.92
C GLY A 155 17.34 -5.44 5.21
N ASP A 156 16.25 -5.21 5.95
CA ASP A 156 14.98 -4.81 5.35
C ASP A 156 15.12 -3.40 4.73
N PRO A 157 14.86 -3.23 3.43
CA PRO A 157 15.12 -1.96 2.75
C PRO A 157 14.04 -0.90 2.95
N TYR A 158 12.99 -1.18 3.71
CA TYR A 158 11.81 -0.34 3.83
C TYR A 158 12.13 1.11 4.17
N GLN A 159 12.91 1.33 5.23
CA GLN A 159 13.26 2.67 5.68
C GLN A 159 13.96 3.45 4.56
N TRP A 160 14.99 2.87 3.98
CA TRP A 160 15.74 3.49 2.89
C TRP A 160 14.84 3.80 1.69
N GLN A 161 13.96 2.86 1.29
CA GLN A 161 13.04 3.09 0.18
C GLN A 161 12.02 4.19 0.46
N VAL A 162 11.54 4.32 1.72
CA VAL A 162 10.68 5.43 2.12
C VAL A 162 11.41 6.76 1.99
N GLU A 163 12.64 6.85 2.51
CA GLU A 163 13.47 8.05 2.41
C GLU A 163 13.71 8.46 0.94
N GLN A 164 14.00 7.49 0.08
CA GLN A 164 14.16 7.75 -1.34
C GLN A 164 12.86 8.22 -2.01
N THR A 165 11.71 7.63 -1.67
CA THR A 165 10.40 8.09 -2.17
C THR A 165 10.16 9.54 -1.78
N VAL A 166 10.39 9.91 -0.50
CA VAL A 166 10.25 11.29 -0.01
C VAL A 166 11.17 12.24 -0.78
N ASN A 167 12.44 11.87 -0.92
CA ASN A 167 13.41 12.69 -1.67
C ASN A 167 12.95 12.92 -3.12
N ALA A 168 12.51 11.87 -3.82
CA ALA A 168 12.04 11.98 -5.19
C ALA A 168 10.77 12.85 -5.31
N VAL A 169 9.84 12.74 -4.36
CA VAL A 169 8.63 13.57 -4.32
C VAL A 169 9.00 15.04 -4.13
N MET A 170 9.88 15.34 -3.17
CA MET A 170 10.21 16.73 -2.83
C MET A 170 10.99 17.46 -3.93
N GLN A 171 11.68 16.75 -4.83
CA GLN A 171 12.35 17.36 -5.97
C GLN A 171 11.41 18.15 -6.93
N GLY A 172 10.11 17.83 -6.93
CA GLY A 172 9.13 18.51 -7.80
C GLY A 172 8.13 19.38 -7.03
N ILE A 173 8.38 19.70 -5.75
CA ILE A 173 7.51 20.52 -4.91
C ILE A 173 8.13 21.90 -4.69
N HIS A 174 7.28 22.93 -4.72
CA HIS A 174 7.69 24.34 -4.55
C HIS A 174 6.73 25.05 -3.58
N GLY A 175 7.19 26.17 -2.98
CA GLY A 175 6.34 27.02 -2.12
C GLY A 175 6.12 26.45 -0.72
N TYR A 176 7.06 25.66 -0.21
CA TYR A 176 7.09 25.17 1.15
C TYR A 176 8.33 25.69 1.91
N GLU A 177 8.27 25.71 3.25
CA GLU A 177 9.39 26.14 4.10
C GLU A 177 10.36 24.96 4.35
N ASP A 178 9.83 23.83 4.78
CA ASP A 178 10.59 22.60 5.02
C ASP A 178 9.70 21.34 4.91
N HIS A 179 10.34 20.17 5.02
CA HIS A 179 9.63 18.91 5.12
C HIS A 179 10.25 17.99 6.17
N VAL A 180 9.43 17.13 6.73
CA VAL A 180 9.84 16.15 7.76
C VAL A 180 9.25 14.78 7.42
N LEU A 181 10.08 13.76 7.54
CA LEU A 181 9.64 12.36 7.55
C LEU A 181 9.53 11.89 9.00
N ALA A 182 8.34 11.52 9.41
CA ALA A 182 8.04 10.95 10.73
C ALA A 182 7.59 9.50 10.62
N TYR A 183 8.03 8.67 11.55
CA TYR A 183 7.61 7.28 11.65
C TYR A 183 6.61 7.13 12.81
N GLN A 184 5.39 6.65 12.48
CA GLN A 184 4.30 6.48 13.42
C GLN A 184 4.08 5.01 13.83
N SER A 185 3.21 4.79 14.83
CA SER A 185 2.78 3.47 15.31
C SER A 185 3.92 2.62 15.87
N LYS A 186 4.77 3.24 16.65
CA LYS A 186 5.88 2.58 17.33
C LYS A 186 5.34 1.54 18.32
N VAL A 187 5.59 0.25 18.05
CA VAL A 187 5.02 -0.88 18.82
C VAL A 187 5.94 -1.31 19.97
N THR A 188 7.22 -0.99 19.90
CA THR A 188 8.22 -1.34 20.92
C THR A 188 9.09 -0.16 21.29
N PRO A 189 9.63 -0.11 22.53
CA PRO A 189 10.69 0.85 22.85
C PRO A 189 11.86 0.68 21.88
N VAL A 190 12.39 1.75 21.39
CA VAL A 190 13.61 1.78 20.58
C VAL A 190 14.79 1.94 21.49
#